data_8469ac2435b6412c2a1bd52f25c6c498
#
_entry.id   8469ac2435b6412c2a1bd52f25c6c498
#
_cell.length_a   1.000
_cell.length_b   1.000
_cell.length_c   1.000
_cell.angle_alpha   90.00
_cell.angle_beta   90.00
_cell.angle_gamma   90.00
#
_symmetry.space_group_name_H-M   'P 1'
#
loop_
_entity.id
_entity.type
_entity.pdbx_description
1 polymer ?
#
loop_
_entity_poly.entity_id
_entity_poly.type
_entity_poly.pdbx_seq_one_letter_code
_entity_poly.pdbx_strand_id
1 'polypeptide(L)'
;MVEFKSFIKNENLRIISLLAFILPTLTVLISYFLSIKYNYVIFCIPNIEGCTSISQVGRYPPVNYFFKIFMFVSIFLIFLYWIFNYVLISKKGLLLIHKLTFFLGILSVIFFSLYIIFLGEGDYYRFFRRIGIFIYIFFTVISELLLSISYKKNSYLFKND
;
A
#
# COMPACT_ATOMS: atom_id res chain seq x y z
N MET A 1 -22.87 11.50 9.53
CA MET A 1 -22.61 10.03 9.67
C MET A 1 -23.44 9.18 8.71
N VAL A 2 -24.63 9.58 8.30
CA VAL A 2 -25.50 8.86 7.34
C VAL A 2 -24.96 8.95 5.91
N GLU A 3 -24.49 10.11 5.46
CA GLU A 3 -23.92 10.28 4.09
C GLU A 3 -22.64 9.48 3.84
N PHE A 4 -21.76 9.37 4.82
CA PHE A 4 -20.54 8.56 4.70
C PHE A 4 -20.86 7.06 4.54
N LYS A 5 -21.94 6.56 5.14
CA LYS A 5 -22.42 5.19 4.97
C LYS A 5 -22.96 4.89 3.57
N SER A 6 -23.55 5.87 2.90
CA SER A 6 -24.07 5.70 1.53
C SER A 6 -22.95 5.66 0.48
N PHE A 7 -21.82 6.32 0.78
CA PHE A 7 -20.64 6.33 -0.08
C PHE A 7 -19.87 4.98 -0.04
N ILE A 8 -20.00 4.21 1.03
CA ILE A 8 -19.36 2.89 1.17
C ILE A 8 -20.25 1.81 0.53
N LYS A 9 -20.33 1.84 -0.80
CA LYS A 9 -20.86 0.74 -1.61
C LYS A 9 -19.74 -0.23 -1.98
N ASN A 10 -20.09 -1.50 -2.22
CA ASN A 10 -19.14 -2.52 -2.68
C ASN A 10 -18.39 -2.11 -3.96
N GLU A 11 -19.05 -1.33 -4.82
CA GLU A 11 -18.46 -0.80 -6.06
C GLU A 11 -17.31 0.18 -5.78
N ASN A 12 -17.50 1.10 -4.83
CA ASN A 12 -16.46 2.07 -4.44
C ASN A 12 -15.25 1.38 -3.80
N LEU A 13 -15.48 0.35 -2.98
CA LEU A 13 -14.39 -0.44 -2.42
C LEU A 13 -13.59 -1.15 -3.51
N ARG A 14 -14.26 -1.72 -4.51
CA ARG A 14 -13.61 -2.38 -5.64
C ARG A 14 -12.71 -1.41 -6.42
N ILE A 15 -13.22 -0.22 -6.72
CA ILE A 15 -12.46 0.81 -7.43
C ILE A 15 -11.24 1.27 -6.60
N ILE A 16 -11.42 1.53 -5.32
CA ILE A 16 -10.32 1.94 -4.43
C ILE A 16 -9.27 0.84 -4.31
N SER A 17 -9.67 -0.42 -4.19
CA SER A 17 -8.75 -1.56 -4.14
C SER A 17 -7.92 -1.66 -5.42
N LEU A 18 -8.54 -1.50 -6.59
CA LEU A 18 -7.85 -1.51 -7.87
C LEU A 18 -6.87 -0.34 -8.00
N LEU A 19 -7.30 0.86 -7.64
CA LEU A 19 -6.44 2.05 -7.68
C LEU A 19 -5.28 1.95 -6.69
N ALA A 20 -5.52 1.45 -5.48
CA ALA A 20 -4.49 1.24 -4.46
C ALA A 20 -3.40 0.25 -4.91
N PHE A 21 -3.73 -0.69 -5.80
CA PHE A 21 -2.77 -1.64 -6.39
C PHE A 21 -2.10 -1.07 -7.66
N ILE A 22 -2.88 -0.52 -8.58
CA ILE A 22 -2.39 -0.10 -9.90
C ILE A 22 -1.48 1.12 -9.77
N LEU A 23 -1.86 2.12 -8.96
CA LEU A 23 -1.14 3.38 -8.87
C LEU A 23 0.31 3.23 -8.38
N PRO A 24 0.62 2.54 -7.27
CA PRO A 24 2.01 2.35 -6.85
C PRO A 24 2.81 1.52 -7.86
N THR A 25 2.19 0.52 -8.50
CA THR A 25 2.86 -0.31 -9.52
C THR A 25 3.24 0.53 -10.74
N LEU A 26 2.32 1.34 -11.26
CA LEU A 26 2.61 2.26 -12.37
C LEU A 26 3.65 3.30 -11.97
N THR A 27 3.59 3.83 -10.75
CA THR A 27 4.57 4.79 -10.25
C THR A 27 5.98 4.22 -10.27
N VAL A 28 6.16 2.97 -9.82
CA VAL A 28 7.47 2.28 -9.87
C VAL A 28 7.93 2.10 -11.31
N LEU A 29 7.06 1.62 -12.20
CA LEU A 29 7.40 1.39 -13.61
C LEU A 29 7.79 2.68 -14.33
N ILE A 30 6.99 3.74 -14.20
CA ILE A 30 7.27 5.02 -14.83
C ILE A 30 8.58 5.61 -14.27
N SER A 31 8.77 5.55 -12.96
CA SER A 31 10.01 6.03 -12.32
C SER A 31 11.23 5.24 -12.80
N TYR A 32 11.09 3.93 -13.04
CA TYR A 32 12.15 3.10 -13.60
C TYR A 32 12.57 3.60 -15.00
N PHE A 33 11.61 3.80 -15.90
CA PHE A 33 11.92 4.34 -17.25
C PHE A 33 12.50 5.76 -17.20
N LEU A 34 12.01 6.61 -16.31
CA LEU A 34 12.57 7.94 -16.11
C LEU A 34 14.03 7.85 -15.59
N SER A 35 14.31 6.96 -14.66
CA SER A 35 15.66 6.78 -14.10
C SER A 35 16.65 6.27 -15.14
N ILE A 36 16.22 5.42 -16.08
CA ILE A 36 17.04 5.02 -17.22
C ILE A 36 17.30 6.22 -18.13
N LYS A 37 16.26 6.99 -18.47
CA LYS A 37 16.39 8.20 -19.31
C LYS A 37 17.40 9.21 -18.75
N TYR A 38 17.47 9.34 -17.41
CA TYR A 38 18.41 10.23 -16.74
C TYR A 38 19.77 9.56 -16.42
N ASN A 39 20.01 8.33 -16.89
CA ASN A 39 21.23 7.55 -16.62
C ASN A 39 21.53 7.29 -15.13
N TYR A 40 20.50 7.25 -14.29
CA TYR A 40 20.65 6.90 -12.87
C TYR A 40 20.70 5.40 -12.63
N VAL A 41 20.12 4.62 -13.56
CA VAL A 41 20.03 3.16 -13.50
C VAL A 41 20.27 2.59 -14.90
N ILE A 42 20.98 1.47 -14.97
CA ILE A 42 21.21 0.74 -16.21
C ILE A 42 19.92 0.02 -16.62
N PHE A 43 19.63 -0.04 -17.91
CA PHE A 43 18.50 -0.83 -18.40
C PHE A 43 18.77 -2.32 -18.17
N CYS A 44 17.88 -2.97 -17.43
CA CYS A 44 17.97 -4.37 -17.04
C CYS A 44 16.60 -4.88 -16.58
N ILE A 45 16.45 -6.17 -16.36
CA ILE A 45 15.23 -6.73 -15.75
C ILE A 45 15.45 -6.86 -14.23
N PRO A 46 14.95 -5.91 -13.39
CA PRO A 46 15.31 -5.83 -11.96
C PRO A 46 15.07 -7.12 -11.18
N ASN A 47 13.98 -7.82 -11.50
CA ASN A 47 13.55 -9.04 -10.78
C ASN A 47 14.35 -10.29 -11.17
N ILE A 48 15.05 -10.26 -12.31
CA ILE A 48 15.82 -11.40 -12.82
C ILE A 48 17.32 -11.16 -12.61
N GLU A 49 17.79 -9.99 -12.99
CA GLU A 49 19.22 -9.65 -12.98
C GLU A 49 19.69 -9.02 -11.67
N GLY A 50 18.75 -8.58 -10.82
CA GLY A 50 19.07 -7.97 -9.52
C GLY A 50 19.87 -6.65 -9.60
N CYS A 51 19.89 -6.02 -10.77
CA CYS A 51 20.74 -4.88 -11.11
C CYS A 51 20.32 -3.57 -10.46
N THR A 52 19.06 -3.44 -10.05
CA THR A 52 18.52 -2.24 -9.40
C THR A 52 17.43 -2.57 -8.40
N SER A 53 17.15 -1.63 -7.50
CA SER A 53 16.08 -1.74 -6.51
C SER A 53 15.09 -0.61 -6.67
N ILE A 54 13.85 -0.81 -6.20
CA ILE A 54 12.80 0.22 -6.20
C ILE A 54 13.30 1.51 -5.51
N SER A 55 14.04 1.37 -4.40
CA SER A 55 14.59 2.50 -3.68
C SER A 55 15.71 3.23 -4.43
N GLN A 56 16.38 2.58 -5.35
CA GLN A 56 17.39 3.20 -6.20
C GLN A 56 16.75 3.98 -7.35
N VAL A 57 15.69 3.43 -7.93
CA VAL A 57 14.90 4.06 -9.00
C VAL A 57 14.34 5.42 -8.58
N GLY A 58 13.77 5.50 -7.37
CA GLY A 58 13.16 6.73 -6.85
C GLY A 58 14.10 7.64 -6.05
N ARG A 59 15.43 7.50 -6.17
CA ARG A 59 16.37 8.21 -5.27
C ARG A 59 16.74 9.62 -5.71
N TYR A 60 16.92 9.85 -7.00
CA TYR A 60 17.52 11.08 -7.52
C TYR A 60 16.50 12.03 -8.15
N PRO A 61 16.61 13.36 -7.93
CA PRO A 61 15.81 14.36 -8.64
C PRO A 61 16.08 14.33 -10.15
N PRO A 62 15.10 14.58 -11.03
CA PRO A 62 13.71 14.95 -10.72
C PRO A 62 12.79 13.74 -10.43
N VAL A 63 13.26 12.49 -10.68
CA VAL A 63 12.46 11.27 -10.53
C VAL A 63 11.96 11.09 -9.09
N ASN A 64 12.77 11.49 -8.10
CA ASN A 64 12.39 11.43 -6.69
C ASN A 64 11.11 12.21 -6.37
N TYR A 65 10.95 13.41 -6.92
CA TYR A 65 9.74 14.22 -6.70
C TYR A 65 8.51 13.56 -7.29
N PHE A 66 8.60 13.08 -8.53
CA PHE A 66 7.53 12.33 -9.18
C PHE A 66 7.15 11.10 -8.33
N PHE A 67 8.14 10.29 -7.95
CA PHE A 67 7.94 9.09 -7.15
C PHE A 67 7.25 9.41 -5.81
N LYS A 68 7.75 10.37 -5.06
CA LYS A 68 7.19 10.76 -3.75
C LYS A 68 5.74 11.21 -3.88
N ILE A 69 5.41 12.10 -4.84
CA ILE A 69 4.05 12.62 -5.01
C ILE A 69 3.05 11.48 -5.27
N PHE A 70 3.32 10.62 -6.25
CA PHE A 70 2.41 9.54 -6.60
C PHE A 70 2.33 8.44 -5.54
N MET A 71 3.42 8.19 -4.83
CA MET A 71 3.40 7.27 -3.69
C MET A 71 2.61 7.82 -2.51
N PHE A 72 2.62 9.13 -2.23
CA PHE A 72 1.75 9.72 -1.20
C PHE A 72 0.27 9.60 -1.56
N VAL A 73 -0.09 9.78 -2.84
CA VAL A 73 -1.46 9.51 -3.30
C VAL A 73 -1.82 8.03 -3.10
N SER A 74 -0.90 7.11 -3.39
CA SER A 74 -1.10 5.68 -3.16
C SER A 74 -1.29 5.36 -1.67
N ILE A 75 -0.52 5.97 -0.79
CA ILE A 75 -0.64 5.84 0.67
C ILE A 75 -2.05 6.25 1.12
N PHE A 76 -2.56 7.37 0.61
CA PHE A 76 -3.90 7.84 0.91
C PHE A 76 -4.98 6.84 0.45
N LEU A 77 -4.84 6.25 -0.75
CA LEU A 77 -5.76 5.22 -1.25
C LEU A 77 -5.71 3.94 -0.40
N ILE A 78 -4.53 3.50 0.01
CA ILE A 78 -4.36 2.33 0.90
C ILE A 78 -4.98 2.61 2.27
N PHE A 79 -4.84 3.82 2.79
CA PHE A 79 -5.49 4.24 4.03
C PHE A 79 -7.02 4.18 3.93
N LEU A 80 -7.59 4.72 2.84
CA LEU A 80 -9.03 4.61 2.57
C LEU A 80 -9.49 3.16 2.41
N TYR A 81 -8.69 2.32 1.77
CA TYR A 81 -8.95 0.89 1.62
C TYR A 81 -9.13 0.22 3.00
N TRP A 82 -8.25 0.47 3.96
CA TRP A 82 -8.38 -0.09 5.31
C TRP A 82 -9.61 0.42 6.06
N ILE A 83 -9.92 1.71 5.95
CA ILE A 83 -11.13 2.30 6.57
C ILE A 83 -12.39 1.64 5.98
N PHE A 84 -12.49 1.51 4.66
CA PHE A 84 -13.68 0.96 4.02
C PHE A 84 -13.89 -0.51 4.36
N ASN A 85 -12.83 -1.31 4.35
CA ASN A 85 -12.90 -2.70 4.79
C ASN A 85 -13.36 -2.79 6.25
N TYR A 86 -12.80 -1.99 7.14
CA TYR A 86 -13.22 -1.96 8.54
C TYR A 86 -14.71 -1.65 8.69
N VAL A 87 -15.22 -0.62 8.03
CA VAL A 87 -16.63 -0.23 8.12
C VAL A 87 -17.56 -1.30 7.55
N LEU A 88 -17.19 -1.94 6.43
CA LEU A 88 -18.00 -3.00 5.82
C LEU A 88 -18.11 -4.23 6.74
N ILE A 89 -16.98 -4.64 7.31
CA ILE A 89 -16.94 -5.89 8.08
C ILE A 89 -17.43 -5.69 9.51
N SER A 90 -17.22 -4.52 10.11
CA SER A 90 -17.66 -4.23 11.50
C SER A 90 -19.15 -4.38 11.72
N LYS A 91 -19.95 -4.30 10.66
CA LYS A 91 -21.40 -4.51 10.73
C LYS A 91 -21.80 -5.96 11.05
N LYS A 92 -20.88 -6.94 11.06
CA LYS A 92 -21.16 -8.37 11.02
C LYS A 92 -20.59 -9.21 12.18
N GLY A 93 -20.18 -8.60 13.27
CA GLY A 93 -20.09 -9.30 14.56
C GLY A 93 -18.75 -9.90 15.00
N LEU A 94 -17.68 -9.91 14.20
CA LEU A 94 -16.35 -10.42 14.62
C LEU A 94 -15.41 -9.29 15.08
N LEU A 95 -15.81 -8.59 16.13
CA LEU A 95 -15.22 -7.30 16.55
C LEU A 95 -13.69 -7.34 16.76
N LEU A 96 -13.14 -8.44 17.32
CA LEU A 96 -11.72 -8.49 17.71
C LEU A 96 -10.81 -8.64 16.48
N ILE A 97 -11.12 -9.57 15.57
CA ILE A 97 -10.31 -9.80 14.36
C ILE A 97 -10.33 -8.56 13.46
N HIS A 98 -11.48 -7.89 13.34
CA HIS A 98 -11.60 -6.70 12.51
C HIS A 98 -10.83 -5.51 13.06
N LYS A 99 -10.85 -5.32 14.39
CA LYS A 99 -10.03 -4.28 15.04
C LYS A 99 -8.54 -4.55 14.84
N LEU A 100 -8.11 -5.80 14.97
CA LEU A 100 -6.72 -6.19 14.76
C LEU A 100 -6.29 -5.98 13.31
N THR A 101 -7.10 -6.43 12.33
CA THR A 101 -6.85 -6.23 10.90
C THR A 101 -6.71 -4.74 10.56
N PHE A 102 -7.62 -3.91 11.06
CA PHE A 102 -7.58 -2.47 10.84
C PHE A 102 -6.33 -1.84 11.46
N PHE A 103 -6.03 -2.17 12.73
CA PHE A 103 -4.85 -1.65 13.42
C PHE A 103 -3.55 -1.99 12.69
N LEU A 104 -3.36 -3.24 12.28
CA LEU A 104 -2.18 -3.67 11.52
C LEU A 104 -2.12 -3.00 10.14
N GLY A 105 -3.28 -2.85 9.48
CA GLY A 105 -3.38 -2.13 8.22
C GLY A 105 -2.98 -0.66 8.33
N ILE A 106 -3.41 0.05 9.37
CA ILE A 106 -2.99 1.44 9.61
C ILE A 106 -1.50 1.51 9.95
N LEU A 107 -1.00 0.56 10.75
CA LEU A 107 0.43 0.50 11.07
C LEU A 107 1.28 0.31 9.80
N SER A 108 0.83 -0.53 8.86
CA SER A 108 1.51 -0.70 7.57
C SER A 108 1.59 0.62 6.80
N VAL A 109 0.51 1.39 6.75
CA VAL A 109 0.46 2.71 6.09
C VAL A 109 1.47 3.69 6.71
N ILE A 110 1.59 3.71 8.04
CA ILE A 110 2.56 4.56 8.74
C ILE A 110 3.99 4.19 8.34
N PHE A 111 4.36 2.91 8.35
CA PHE A 111 5.70 2.48 7.97
C PHE A 111 6.00 2.69 6.48
N PHE A 112 4.99 2.57 5.62
CA PHE A 112 5.14 2.93 4.21
C PHE A 112 5.37 4.43 4.03
N SER A 113 4.68 5.27 4.78
CA SER A 113 4.90 6.73 4.78
C SER A 113 6.32 7.08 5.21
N LEU A 114 6.83 6.46 6.28
CA LEU A 114 8.20 6.64 6.74
C LEU A 114 9.22 6.25 5.65
N TYR A 115 8.99 5.11 4.97
CA TYR A 115 9.85 4.70 3.86
C TYR A 115 9.92 5.76 2.76
N ILE A 116 8.78 6.33 2.35
CA ILE A 116 8.72 7.33 1.27
C ILE A 116 9.34 8.66 1.70
N ILE A 117 9.13 9.10 2.94
CA ILE A 117 9.73 10.34 3.47
C ILE A 117 11.25 10.26 3.39
N PHE A 118 11.83 9.15 3.87
CA PHE A 118 13.29 8.98 3.91
C PHE A 118 13.90 8.53 2.58
N LEU A 119 13.10 8.35 1.53
CA LEU A 119 13.60 8.01 0.22
C LEU A 119 14.31 9.23 -0.42
N GLY A 120 15.58 9.03 -0.80
CA GLY A 120 16.40 10.12 -1.35
C GLY A 120 17.21 10.92 -0.32
N GLU A 121 16.88 10.79 0.97
CA GLU A 121 17.64 11.42 2.06
C GLU A 121 18.89 10.59 2.38
N GLY A 122 20.02 10.90 1.99
CA GLY A 122 21.36 10.32 2.22
C GLY A 122 21.48 8.89 2.81
N ASP A 123 22.69 8.43 3.01
CA ASP A 123 22.95 7.08 3.54
C ASP A 123 22.64 6.91 5.03
N TYR A 124 22.62 8.02 5.78
CA TYR A 124 22.28 8.02 7.20
C TYR A 124 20.90 7.39 7.47
N TYR A 125 19.93 7.63 6.58
CA TYR A 125 18.57 7.11 6.71
C TYR A 125 18.35 5.75 6.06
N ARG A 126 19.42 5.06 5.61
CA ARG A 126 19.34 3.73 4.97
C ARG A 126 18.63 2.71 5.86
N PHE A 127 18.89 2.76 7.17
CA PHE A 127 18.27 1.86 8.15
C PHE A 127 16.74 2.05 8.22
N PHE A 128 16.28 3.29 8.34
CA PHE A 128 14.85 3.61 8.40
C PHE A 128 14.12 3.22 7.10
N ARG A 129 14.74 3.38 5.95
CA ARG A 129 14.18 2.93 4.67
C ARG A 129 14.00 1.42 4.62
N ARG A 130 15.03 0.67 5.04
CA ARG A 130 14.97 -0.81 5.04
C ARG A 130 13.90 -1.30 6.01
N ILE A 131 13.92 -0.84 7.24
CA ILE A 131 12.94 -1.23 8.26
C ILE A 131 11.53 -0.83 7.83
N GLY A 132 11.35 0.40 7.35
CA GLY A 132 10.04 0.89 6.92
C GLY A 132 9.39 -0.01 5.88
N ILE A 133 10.11 -0.39 4.82
CA ILE A 133 9.55 -1.25 3.76
C ILE A 133 9.31 -2.69 4.24
N PHE A 134 10.21 -3.27 5.06
CA PHE A 134 10.02 -4.63 5.58
C PHE A 134 8.80 -4.71 6.51
N ILE A 135 8.68 -3.77 7.43
CA ILE A 135 7.55 -3.72 8.37
C ILE A 135 6.24 -3.46 7.62
N TYR A 136 6.25 -2.55 6.62
CA TYR A 136 5.10 -2.32 5.75
C TYR A 136 4.62 -3.62 5.10
N ILE A 137 5.51 -4.34 4.42
CA ILE A 137 5.16 -5.59 3.73
C ILE A 137 4.63 -6.63 4.74
N PHE A 138 5.32 -6.81 5.86
CA PHE A 138 4.94 -7.76 6.90
C PHE A 138 3.52 -7.50 7.45
N PHE A 139 3.24 -6.27 7.87
CA PHE A 139 1.92 -5.94 8.39
C PHE A 139 0.83 -5.96 7.32
N THR A 140 1.14 -5.57 6.08
CA THR A 140 0.18 -5.65 4.98
C THR A 140 -0.21 -7.09 4.72
N VAL A 141 0.75 -8.01 4.60
CA VAL A 141 0.47 -9.43 4.36
C VAL A 141 -0.37 -10.04 5.47
N ILE A 142 -0.02 -9.79 6.73
CA ILE A 142 -0.82 -10.29 7.87
C ILE A 142 -2.24 -9.71 7.85
N SER A 143 -2.38 -8.41 7.60
CA SER A 143 -3.69 -7.75 7.55
C SER A 143 -4.57 -8.31 6.42
N GLU A 144 -4.00 -8.55 5.23
CA GLU A 144 -4.72 -9.14 4.09
C GLU A 144 -5.13 -10.59 4.37
N LEU A 145 -4.29 -11.38 5.02
CA LEU A 145 -4.65 -12.74 5.44
C LEU A 145 -5.81 -12.74 6.44
N LEU A 146 -5.75 -11.89 7.47
CA LEU A 146 -6.84 -11.73 8.44
C LEU A 146 -8.12 -11.24 7.78
N LEU A 147 -8.01 -10.31 6.83
CA LEU A 147 -9.13 -9.79 6.05
C LEU A 147 -9.80 -10.92 5.24
N SER A 148 -9.00 -11.73 4.55
CA SER A 148 -9.46 -12.88 3.76
C SER A 148 -10.20 -13.91 4.63
N ILE A 149 -9.67 -14.23 5.81
CA ILE A 149 -10.31 -15.11 6.80
C ILE A 149 -11.65 -14.52 7.24
N SER A 150 -11.68 -13.21 7.49
CA SER A 150 -12.89 -12.50 7.91
C SER A 150 -13.98 -12.53 6.85
N TYR A 151 -13.63 -12.33 5.59
CA TYR A 151 -14.57 -12.43 4.47
C TYR A 151 -15.09 -13.85 4.29
N LYS A 152 -14.22 -14.85 4.35
CA LYS A 152 -14.62 -16.26 4.25
C LYS A 152 -15.60 -16.64 5.35
N LYS A 153 -15.32 -16.29 6.61
CA LYS A 153 -16.20 -16.57 7.74
C LYS A 153 -17.56 -15.87 7.62
N ASN A 154 -17.59 -14.64 7.13
CA ASN A 154 -18.83 -13.92 6.88
C ASN A 154 -19.62 -14.45 5.68
N SER A 155 -18.95 -14.98 4.66
CA SER A 155 -19.62 -15.58 3.49
C SER A 155 -20.47 -16.79 3.87
N TYR A 156 -20.08 -17.57 4.87
CA TYR A 156 -20.91 -18.68 5.38
C TYR A 156 -22.18 -18.20 6.08
N LEU A 157 -22.18 -17.02 6.68
CA LEU A 157 -23.36 -16.42 7.31
C LEU A 157 -24.36 -15.87 6.27
N PHE A 158 -23.90 -15.54 5.06
CA PHE A 158 -24.78 -15.06 3.97
C PHE A 158 -25.43 -16.17 3.17
N LYS A 159 -24.96 -17.40 3.26
CA LYS A 159 -25.49 -18.53 2.50
C LYS A 159 -26.67 -19.17 3.22
N ASN A 160 -26.93 -18.80 4.47
CA ASN A 160 -27.97 -19.36 5.33
C ASN A 160 -29.12 -18.38 5.58
N ASP A 161 -29.10 -17.20 4.94
CA ASP A 161 -30.23 -16.25 4.83
C ASP A 161 -30.76 -16.27 3.37
#